data_de2cc48a6de3c94117ccfb9ed24dd4d9
#
_entry.id   de2cc48a6de3c94117ccfb9ed24dd4d9
#
_cell.length_a   1.000
_cell.length_b   1.000
_cell.length_c   1.000
_cell.angle_alpha   90.00
_cell.angle_beta   90.00
_cell.angle_gamma   90.00
#
_symmetry.space_group_name_H-M   'P 1'
#
loop_
_entity.id
_entity.type
_entity.pdbx_description
1 polymer ?
#
loop_
_entity_poly.entity_id
_entity_poly.type
_entity_poly.pdbx_seq_one_letter_code
_entity_poly.pdbx_strand_id
1 'polypeptide(L)'
;MKKIRLSEVFTPTFQKVWALVKEQRYLRYVLKGGRASAKSTHIAMMVLLLVMRYPVTALVVRRVGNTLADSVLEQLKEAMEILGVTEYFQITVNPMRITYLPRGNRILFRGADDPQKIKSIKASKFPLAIMWIEELAEFKTEEEVSVIEKSVLRGELPDGLRYTFFYSYNPPKRRQSWVNQKYETQFLPENTFVHHSTYLDNPFLSKDFIEEAEHTKRTNEMKYRHEYLGEPIGSGVVPFDNLVFRTITDDEMKRFDNIRQGIDWGYGVDPFAFVRWHYDKTRRIIYAIDEIYGVKLSNREAAEKIKAKNYHLEPIIADSAEPKSVDEMKKEHGIPRIKGAKKGPGSVEYGEKWLDDLEAIVIDPKRTPNIAREFESIDYQVDADGNPKPKLEDKNNHTIDATRYAFEDDMKRPSVSILK
;
A
#
# COMPACT_ATOMS: atom_id res chain seq x y z
N MET A 1 -37.45 23.22 9.30
CA MET A 1 -36.20 22.54 8.86
C MET A 1 -35.33 23.54 8.12
N LYS A 2 -34.14 23.84 8.62
CA LYS A 2 -33.15 24.61 7.88
C LYS A 2 -32.65 23.74 6.70
N LYS A 3 -32.92 24.15 5.47
CA LYS A 3 -32.39 23.43 4.29
C LYS A 3 -30.90 23.75 4.16
N ILE A 4 -30.05 22.76 4.42
CA ILE A 4 -28.62 22.89 4.19
C ILE A 4 -28.31 22.35 2.80
N ARG A 5 -27.58 23.13 2.01
CA ARG A 5 -27.06 22.67 0.72
C ARG A 5 -25.75 21.89 0.95
N LEU A 6 -25.67 20.65 0.48
CA LEU A 6 -24.46 19.84 0.64
C LEU A 6 -23.21 20.50 0.00
N SER A 7 -23.40 21.30 -1.04
CA SER A 7 -22.31 22.10 -1.63
C SER A 7 -21.73 23.18 -0.73
N GLU A 8 -22.42 23.54 0.36
CA GLU A 8 -21.94 24.52 1.34
C GLU A 8 -21.14 23.88 2.47
N VAL A 9 -21.32 22.58 2.73
CA VAL A 9 -20.68 21.84 3.82
C VAL A 9 -19.61 20.86 3.34
N PHE A 10 -19.73 20.34 2.11
CA PHE A 10 -18.67 19.55 1.48
C PHE A 10 -17.70 20.47 0.73
N THR A 11 -16.42 20.39 1.02
CA THR A 11 -15.40 21.10 0.25
C THR A 11 -15.33 20.57 -1.18
N PRO A 12 -14.87 21.36 -2.17
CA PRO A 12 -14.91 20.97 -3.59
C PRO A 12 -14.30 19.61 -3.90
N THR A 13 -13.19 19.26 -3.24
CA THR A 13 -12.52 17.98 -3.44
C THR A 13 -13.37 16.81 -2.92
N PHE A 14 -14.08 16.98 -1.79
CA PHE A 14 -14.94 15.95 -1.21
C PHE A 14 -16.34 15.88 -1.85
N GLN A 15 -16.79 16.91 -2.55
CA GLN A 15 -18.00 16.82 -3.38
C GLN A 15 -17.85 15.76 -4.47
N LYS A 16 -16.65 15.66 -5.07
CA LYS A 16 -16.34 14.61 -6.06
C LYS A 16 -16.40 13.22 -5.41
N VAL A 17 -15.85 13.07 -4.22
CA VAL A 17 -15.91 11.79 -3.46
C VAL A 17 -17.36 11.43 -3.17
N TRP A 18 -18.16 12.38 -2.67
CA TRP A 18 -19.57 12.16 -2.38
C TRP A 18 -20.37 11.75 -3.62
N ALA A 19 -20.10 12.31 -4.78
CA ALA A 19 -20.75 11.91 -6.02
C ALA A 19 -20.54 10.41 -6.32
N LEU A 20 -19.29 9.94 -6.21
CA LEU A 20 -18.93 8.53 -6.42
C LEU A 20 -19.54 7.60 -5.35
N VAL A 21 -19.57 8.04 -4.09
CA VAL A 21 -20.20 7.31 -2.97
C VAL A 21 -21.71 7.18 -3.19
N LYS A 22 -22.35 8.27 -3.57
CA LYS A 22 -23.82 8.29 -3.86
C LYS A 22 -24.21 7.34 -5.01
N GLU A 23 -23.33 7.19 -5.99
CA GLU A 23 -23.47 6.26 -7.11
C GLU A 23 -23.08 4.82 -6.74
N GLN A 24 -22.56 4.60 -5.53
CA GLN A 24 -22.05 3.29 -5.07
C GLN A 24 -21.04 2.66 -6.05
N ARG A 25 -20.15 3.50 -6.62
CA ARG A 25 -19.28 3.12 -7.74
C ARG A 25 -18.17 2.15 -7.34
N TYR A 26 -17.67 2.27 -6.11
CA TYR A 26 -16.57 1.45 -5.58
C TYR A 26 -16.99 0.77 -4.27
N LEU A 27 -16.34 -0.35 -3.96
CA LEU A 27 -16.48 -1.00 -2.65
C LEU A 27 -15.70 -0.22 -1.58
N ARG A 28 -14.48 0.23 -1.90
CA ARG A 28 -13.55 0.88 -0.97
C ARG A 28 -13.28 2.31 -1.37
N TYR A 29 -13.44 3.21 -0.43
CA TYR A 29 -13.10 4.63 -0.52
C TYR A 29 -12.00 4.92 0.50
N VAL A 30 -10.78 5.07 0.04
CA VAL A 30 -9.59 5.32 0.85
C VAL A 30 -9.30 6.81 0.82
N LEU A 31 -9.49 7.47 1.96
CA LEU A 31 -9.25 8.90 2.12
C LEU A 31 -7.99 9.08 2.95
N LYS A 32 -6.89 9.37 2.27
CA LYS A 32 -5.59 9.61 2.88
C LYS A 32 -5.20 11.08 2.80
N GLY A 33 -4.23 11.50 3.60
CA GLY A 33 -3.73 12.87 3.51
C GLY A 33 -3.12 13.40 4.78
N GLY A 34 -2.69 14.65 4.74
CA GLY A 34 -2.06 15.34 5.86
C GLY A 34 -3.01 15.66 7.02
N ARG A 35 -2.43 16.22 8.08
CA ARG A 35 -3.20 16.74 9.22
C ARG A 35 -4.17 17.83 8.76
N ALA A 36 -5.30 17.91 9.45
CA ALA A 36 -6.33 18.94 9.24
C ALA A 36 -6.92 19.00 7.82
N SER A 37 -6.81 17.93 7.03
CA SER A 37 -7.35 17.86 5.66
C SER A 37 -8.87 17.59 5.60
N ALA A 38 -9.57 17.59 6.74
CA ALA A 38 -11.01 17.39 6.90
C ALA A 38 -11.56 16.02 6.40
N LYS A 39 -10.70 15.02 6.14
CA LYS A 39 -11.12 13.71 5.63
C LYS A 39 -12.10 12.99 6.56
N SER A 40 -11.82 12.94 7.87
CA SER A 40 -12.67 12.23 8.85
C SER A 40 -14.03 12.91 9.03
N THR A 41 -14.08 14.24 9.05
CA THR A 41 -15.33 15.02 9.08
C THR A 41 -16.21 14.72 7.86
N HIS A 42 -15.60 14.66 6.67
CA HIS A 42 -16.35 14.35 5.45
C HIS A 42 -16.83 12.89 5.41
N ILE A 43 -16.03 11.93 5.89
CA ILE A 43 -16.48 10.54 6.02
C ILE A 43 -17.64 10.45 7.00
N ALA A 44 -17.56 11.12 8.16
CA ALA A 44 -18.63 11.14 9.13
C ALA A 44 -19.95 11.66 8.52
N MET A 45 -19.90 12.77 7.77
CA MET A 45 -21.06 13.27 7.03
C MET A 45 -21.58 12.25 6.00
N MET A 46 -20.70 11.60 5.23
CA MET A 46 -21.10 10.58 4.24
C MET A 46 -21.77 9.38 4.90
N VAL A 47 -21.23 8.89 6.02
CA VAL A 47 -21.83 7.78 6.80
C VAL A 47 -23.23 8.15 7.31
N LEU A 48 -23.41 9.35 7.88
CA LEU A 48 -24.73 9.84 8.33
C LEU A 48 -25.72 9.92 7.18
N LEU A 49 -25.33 10.52 6.06
CA LEU A 49 -26.17 10.64 4.87
C LEU A 49 -26.59 9.29 4.28
N LEU A 50 -25.67 8.31 4.25
CA LEU A 50 -25.98 6.96 3.80
C LEU A 50 -26.96 6.24 4.75
N VAL A 51 -26.75 6.36 6.06
CA VAL A 51 -27.66 5.79 7.09
C VAL A 51 -29.05 6.45 7.01
N MET A 52 -29.13 7.76 6.76
CA MET A 52 -30.38 8.46 6.55
C MET A 52 -31.07 8.05 5.24
N ARG A 53 -30.31 7.79 4.19
CA ARG A 53 -30.85 7.45 2.87
C ARG A 53 -31.31 6.00 2.77
N TYR A 54 -30.55 5.06 3.31
CA TYR A 54 -30.74 3.62 3.11
C TYR A 54 -31.09 2.88 4.41
N PRO A 55 -31.84 1.75 4.34
CA PRO A 55 -32.15 0.89 5.47
C PRO A 55 -30.97 -0.03 5.80
N VAL A 56 -29.87 0.54 6.26
CA VAL A 56 -28.61 -0.14 6.53
C VAL A 56 -28.07 0.14 7.93
N THR A 57 -27.20 -0.71 8.42
CA THR A 57 -26.39 -0.50 9.63
C THR A 57 -24.98 -0.13 9.19
N ALA A 58 -24.35 0.80 9.88
CA ALA A 58 -22.95 1.15 9.74
C ALA A 58 -22.11 0.61 10.90
N LEU A 59 -20.87 0.24 10.63
CA LEU A 59 -19.86 -0.16 11.61
C LEU A 59 -18.68 0.80 11.53
N VAL A 60 -18.33 1.40 12.65
CA VAL A 60 -17.12 2.20 12.78
C VAL A 60 -16.12 1.39 13.60
N VAL A 61 -14.90 1.30 13.06
CA VAL A 61 -13.82 0.50 13.64
C VAL A 61 -12.59 1.37 13.83
N ARG A 62 -11.96 1.22 14.97
CA ARG A 62 -10.60 1.69 15.22
C ARG A 62 -9.78 0.54 15.80
N ARG A 63 -8.47 0.56 15.60
CA ARG A 63 -7.63 -0.51 16.13
C ARG A 63 -7.72 -0.60 17.66
N VAL A 64 -7.71 0.55 18.34
CA VAL A 64 -7.81 0.65 19.80
C VAL A 64 -9.20 1.15 20.20
N GLY A 65 -9.99 0.29 20.84
CA GLY A 65 -11.41 0.55 21.11
C GLY A 65 -11.70 1.67 22.11
N ASN A 66 -10.83 1.90 23.08
CA ASN A 66 -11.02 2.93 24.10
C ASN A 66 -10.90 4.38 23.56
N THR A 67 -10.30 4.58 22.40
CA THR A 67 -10.18 5.89 21.74
C THR A 67 -11.39 6.28 20.89
N LEU A 68 -12.35 5.37 20.69
CA LEU A 68 -13.53 5.61 19.84
C LEU A 68 -14.45 6.71 20.35
N ALA A 69 -14.58 6.84 21.68
CA ALA A 69 -15.45 7.85 22.30
C ALA A 69 -14.94 9.28 22.05
N ASP A 70 -13.64 9.48 22.24
CA ASP A 70 -13.01 10.79 22.18
C ASP A 70 -12.59 11.20 20.75
N SER A 71 -12.74 10.29 19.77
CA SER A 71 -12.40 10.56 18.38
C SER A 71 -13.62 10.48 17.46
N VAL A 72 -13.94 9.30 16.96
CA VAL A 72 -14.96 9.12 15.90
C VAL A 72 -16.37 9.48 16.35
N LEU A 73 -16.71 9.21 17.63
CA LEU A 73 -18.03 9.58 18.14
C LEU A 73 -18.20 11.11 18.15
N GLU A 74 -17.19 11.85 18.59
CA GLU A 74 -17.23 13.32 18.58
C GLU A 74 -17.29 13.86 17.13
N GLN A 75 -16.55 13.26 16.21
CA GLN A 75 -16.61 13.63 14.79
C GLN A 75 -17.99 13.40 14.18
N LEU A 76 -18.68 12.30 14.55
CA LEU A 76 -20.06 12.07 14.11
C LEU A 76 -21.04 13.07 14.73
N LYS A 77 -20.83 13.49 15.97
CA LYS A 77 -21.63 14.57 16.60
C LYS A 77 -21.44 15.90 15.87
N GLU A 78 -20.19 16.29 15.64
CA GLU A 78 -19.88 17.49 14.86
C GLU A 78 -20.51 17.44 13.46
N ALA A 79 -20.40 16.29 12.77
CA ALA A 79 -21.01 16.10 11.46
C ALA A 79 -22.56 16.21 11.49
N MET A 80 -23.22 15.75 12.57
CA MET A 80 -24.67 15.95 12.76
C MET A 80 -25.03 17.44 12.92
N GLU A 81 -24.22 18.21 13.63
CA GLU A 81 -24.40 19.66 13.79
C GLU A 81 -24.20 20.39 12.46
N ILE A 82 -23.12 20.08 11.74
CA ILE A 82 -22.83 20.64 10.41
C ILE A 82 -23.98 20.37 9.43
N LEU A 83 -24.53 19.15 9.44
CA LEU A 83 -25.65 18.75 8.60
C LEU A 83 -27.01 19.24 9.13
N GLY A 84 -27.08 19.77 10.36
CA GLY A 84 -28.33 20.20 10.99
C GLY A 84 -29.34 19.07 11.21
N VAL A 85 -28.86 17.89 11.55
CA VAL A 85 -29.66 16.66 11.68
C VAL A 85 -29.61 16.03 13.07
N THR A 86 -29.05 16.72 14.06
CA THR A 86 -28.83 16.19 15.40
C THR A 86 -30.13 15.67 16.05
N GLU A 87 -31.26 16.33 15.84
CA GLU A 87 -32.56 15.94 16.39
C GLU A 87 -33.07 14.58 15.89
N TYR A 88 -32.53 14.08 14.76
CA TYR A 88 -32.92 12.78 14.19
C TYR A 88 -32.06 11.61 14.71
N PHE A 89 -31.08 11.88 15.56
CA PHE A 89 -30.18 10.86 16.05
C PHE A 89 -30.17 10.79 17.58
N GLN A 90 -30.21 9.57 18.09
CA GLN A 90 -30.02 9.29 19.51
C GLN A 90 -28.67 8.62 19.72
N ILE A 91 -27.90 9.15 20.67
CA ILE A 91 -26.57 8.64 21.04
C ILE A 91 -26.68 7.86 22.34
N THR A 92 -26.12 6.66 22.38
CA THR A 92 -25.98 5.84 23.58
C THR A 92 -24.50 5.54 23.78
N VAL A 93 -23.99 5.74 24.98
CA VAL A 93 -22.57 5.56 25.30
C VAL A 93 -22.26 4.11 25.71
N ASN A 94 -23.17 3.45 26.41
CA ASN A 94 -22.98 2.05 26.83
C ASN A 94 -24.25 1.20 26.55
N PRO A 95 -24.21 0.29 25.55
CA PRO A 95 -23.16 0.12 24.54
C PRO A 95 -23.12 1.31 23.57
N MET A 96 -21.91 1.69 23.15
CA MET A 96 -21.71 2.83 22.25
C MET A 96 -22.38 2.58 20.90
N ARG A 97 -23.33 3.44 20.56
CA ARG A 97 -24.06 3.41 19.27
C ARG A 97 -24.77 4.74 19.03
N ILE A 98 -25.02 5.00 17.75
CA ILE A 98 -25.89 6.07 17.29
C ILE A 98 -27.08 5.43 16.60
N THR A 99 -28.28 5.89 16.89
CA THR A 99 -29.54 5.40 16.29
C THR A 99 -30.21 6.53 15.52
N TYR A 100 -30.49 6.30 14.22
CA TYR A 100 -31.30 7.20 13.42
C TYR A 100 -32.79 6.96 13.76
N LEU A 101 -33.40 7.89 14.46
CA LEU A 101 -34.72 7.74 15.06
C LEU A 101 -35.85 7.43 14.06
N PRO A 102 -35.95 8.12 12.89
CA PRO A 102 -37.06 7.90 11.98
C PRO A 102 -37.21 6.46 11.47
N ARG A 103 -36.13 5.67 11.43
CA ARG A 103 -36.15 4.29 10.90
C ARG A 103 -35.60 3.25 11.87
N GLY A 104 -34.77 3.69 12.82
CA GLY A 104 -34.10 2.83 13.78
C GLY A 104 -32.81 2.17 13.26
N ASN A 105 -32.24 2.68 12.17
CA ASN A 105 -30.90 2.30 11.72
C ASN A 105 -29.86 2.62 12.79
N ARG A 106 -28.74 1.89 12.75
CA ARG A 106 -27.70 2.06 13.78
C ARG A 106 -26.32 2.29 13.17
N ILE A 107 -25.52 3.06 13.85
CA ILE A 107 -24.07 3.13 13.68
C ILE A 107 -23.47 2.48 14.92
N LEU A 108 -22.73 1.41 14.74
CA LEU A 108 -22.10 0.61 15.78
C LEU A 108 -20.60 0.93 15.85
N PHE A 109 -20.01 0.84 17.04
CA PHE A 109 -18.60 1.11 17.26
C PHE A 109 -17.90 -0.12 17.82
N ARG A 110 -16.72 -0.46 17.30
CA ARG A 110 -15.91 -1.60 17.77
C ARG A 110 -14.43 -1.29 17.71
N GLY A 111 -13.71 -1.68 18.75
CA GLY A 111 -12.25 -1.80 18.70
C GLY A 111 -11.87 -3.11 18.02
N ALA A 112 -10.76 -3.10 17.28
CA ALA A 112 -10.16 -4.28 16.67
C ALA A 112 -9.11 -4.95 17.57
N ASP A 113 -8.92 -4.47 18.78
CA ASP A 113 -8.16 -5.09 19.86
C ASP A 113 -8.71 -6.45 20.28
N ASP A 114 -10.01 -6.69 20.03
CA ASP A 114 -10.66 -8.00 20.19
C ASP A 114 -11.33 -8.43 18.87
N PRO A 115 -10.64 -9.21 18.00
CA PRO A 115 -11.18 -9.67 16.73
C PRO A 115 -12.44 -10.54 16.88
N GLN A 116 -12.66 -11.16 18.03
CA GLN A 116 -13.85 -11.99 18.27
C GLN A 116 -15.12 -11.13 18.40
N LYS A 117 -15.00 -9.94 18.99
CA LYS A 117 -16.11 -9.00 19.07
C LYS A 117 -16.60 -8.51 17.71
N ILE A 118 -15.68 -8.42 16.74
CA ILE A 118 -16.04 -8.04 15.37
C ILE A 118 -16.71 -9.20 14.63
N LYS A 119 -16.21 -10.43 14.79
CA LYS A 119 -16.81 -11.63 14.19
C LYS A 119 -18.23 -11.91 14.67
N SER A 120 -18.60 -11.48 15.87
CA SER A 120 -19.90 -11.71 16.49
C SER A 120 -20.92 -10.61 16.23
N ILE A 121 -20.61 -9.57 15.45
CA ILE A 121 -21.54 -8.49 15.17
C ILE A 121 -22.74 -9.03 14.38
N LYS A 122 -23.90 -8.99 15.00
CA LYS A 122 -25.19 -9.23 14.35
C LYS A 122 -25.91 -7.91 14.14
N ALA A 123 -26.19 -7.58 12.90
CA ALA A 123 -27.09 -6.49 12.56
C ALA A 123 -28.52 -6.96 12.93
N SER A 124 -29.19 -6.24 13.82
CA SER A 124 -30.46 -6.71 14.41
C SER A 124 -31.68 -6.48 13.54
N LYS A 125 -31.74 -5.38 12.78
CA LYS A 125 -32.91 -4.99 11.97
C LYS A 125 -32.56 -4.73 10.50
N PHE A 126 -31.41 -4.12 10.25
CA PHE A 126 -30.96 -3.73 8.94
C PHE A 126 -29.59 -4.34 8.64
N PRO A 127 -29.29 -4.72 7.38
CA PRO A 127 -28.03 -5.32 7.00
C PRO A 127 -26.86 -4.39 7.31
N LEU A 128 -25.75 -4.96 7.74
CA LEU A 128 -24.49 -4.25 7.91
C LEU A 128 -23.88 -4.05 6.53
N ALA A 129 -23.94 -2.83 5.98
CA ALA A 129 -23.51 -2.53 4.63
C ALA A 129 -22.46 -1.43 4.53
N ILE A 130 -22.30 -0.64 5.59
CA ILE A 130 -21.33 0.46 5.65
C ILE A 130 -20.29 0.14 6.71
N MET A 131 -19.02 0.35 6.38
CA MET A 131 -17.92 0.24 7.33
C MET A 131 -17.03 1.47 7.21
N TRP A 132 -16.56 1.98 8.34
CA TRP A 132 -15.51 2.99 8.39
C TRP A 132 -14.41 2.53 9.34
N ILE A 133 -13.20 2.32 8.79
CA ILE A 133 -11.99 2.11 9.58
C ILE A 133 -11.25 3.44 9.66
N GLU A 134 -11.22 4.00 10.87
CA GLU A 134 -10.44 5.20 11.15
C GLU A 134 -9.02 4.83 11.58
N GLU A 135 -8.06 5.67 11.19
CA GLU A 135 -6.62 5.45 11.39
C GLU A 135 -6.16 4.08 10.90
N LEU A 136 -6.46 3.79 9.61
CA LEU A 136 -6.12 2.52 8.97
C LEU A 136 -4.64 2.14 9.16
N ALA A 137 -3.75 3.13 9.22
CA ALA A 137 -2.31 2.92 9.41
C ALA A 137 -1.93 2.37 10.80
N GLU A 138 -2.84 2.40 11.78
CA GLU A 138 -2.62 1.78 13.09
C GLU A 138 -2.65 0.23 13.01
N PHE A 139 -3.29 -0.36 11.98
CA PHE A 139 -3.30 -1.80 11.76
C PHE A 139 -1.94 -2.26 11.26
N LYS A 140 -1.44 -3.35 11.85
CA LYS A 140 -0.07 -3.83 11.56
C LYS A 140 0.04 -4.48 10.18
N THR A 141 -1.02 -5.16 9.74
CA THR A 141 -1.03 -5.90 8.48
C THR A 141 -2.37 -5.73 7.74
N GLU A 142 -2.34 -5.98 6.44
CA GLU A 142 -3.53 -6.03 5.61
C GLU A 142 -4.49 -7.15 6.05
N GLU A 143 -3.96 -8.26 6.53
CA GLU A 143 -4.74 -9.41 6.97
C GLU A 143 -5.66 -9.08 8.15
N GLU A 144 -5.21 -8.24 9.10
CA GLU A 144 -6.05 -7.76 10.19
C GLU A 144 -7.32 -7.07 9.64
N VAL A 145 -7.16 -6.21 8.64
CA VAL A 145 -8.25 -5.48 8.00
C VAL A 145 -9.13 -6.43 7.15
N SER A 146 -8.52 -7.35 6.40
CA SER A 146 -9.24 -8.33 5.58
C SER A 146 -10.19 -9.21 6.41
N VAL A 147 -9.79 -9.58 7.62
CA VAL A 147 -10.67 -10.33 8.55
C VAL A 147 -11.91 -9.52 8.93
N ILE A 148 -11.75 -8.21 9.15
CA ILE A 148 -12.87 -7.30 9.47
C ILE A 148 -13.78 -7.15 8.25
N GLU A 149 -13.22 -6.88 7.07
CA GLU A 149 -13.98 -6.78 5.81
C GLU A 149 -14.83 -8.03 5.56
N LYS A 150 -14.21 -9.21 5.63
CA LYS A 150 -14.89 -10.50 5.45
C LYS A 150 -15.98 -10.73 6.48
N SER A 151 -15.87 -10.14 7.67
CA SER A 151 -16.90 -10.22 8.70
C SER A 151 -18.11 -9.34 8.39
N VAL A 152 -17.94 -8.27 7.61
CA VAL A 152 -19.03 -7.40 7.13
C VAL A 152 -19.65 -7.97 5.85
N LEU A 153 -18.87 -8.49 4.92
CA LEU A 153 -19.29 -9.01 3.61
C LEU A 153 -20.04 -10.38 3.68
N ARG A 154 -20.83 -10.64 4.73
CA ARG A 154 -21.39 -11.99 4.97
C ARG A 154 -22.80 -12.22 4.43
N GLY A 155 -23.53 -11.18 4.14
CA GLY A 155 -24.94 -11.26 3.77
C GLY A 155 -25.23 -10.73 2.39
N GLU A 156 -26.31 -11.18 1.80
CA GLU A 156 -26.88 -10.52 0.63
C GLU A 156 -27.52 -9.20 1.05
N LEU A 157 -27.28 -8.16 0.26
CA LEU A 157 -27.93 -6.87 0.44
C LEU A 157 -29.19 -6.79 -0.41
N PRO A 158 -30.21 -6.06 0.03
CA PRO A 158 -31.39 -5.76 -0.81
C PRO A 158 -30.98 -5.14 -2.14
N ASP A 159 -31.81 -5.34 -3.16
CA ASP A 159 -31.59 -4.81 -4.50
C ASP A 159 -31.32 -3.30 -4.49
N GLY A 160 -30.32 -2.90 -5.27
CA GLY A 160 -29.88 -1.51 -5.37
C GLY A 160 -28.96 -1.03 -4.24
N LEU A 161 -28.64 -1.90 -3.25
CA LEU A 161 -27.65 -1.61 -2.21
C LEU A 161 -26.32 -2.31 -2.49
N ARG A 162 -25.22 -1.63 -2.19
CA ARG A 162 -23.87 -2.18 -2.23
C ARG A 162 -23.14 -1.92 -0.91
N TYR A 163 -22.18 -2.76 -0.61
CA TYR A 163 -21.24 -2.51 0.48
C TYR A 163 -20.42 -1.25 0.18
N THR A 164 -20.21 -0.44 1.21
CA THR A 164 -19.42 0.80 1.13
C THR A 164 -18.47 0.86 2.30
N PHE A 165 -17.18 0.80 2.02
CA PHE A 165 -16.12 0.83 3.02
C PHE A 165 -15.31 2.11 2.90
N PHE A 166 -15.22 2.83 4.01
CA PHE A 166 -14.37 4.02 4.15
C PHE A 166 -13.13 3.68 4.95
N TYR A 167 -11.99 4.15 4.49
CA TYR A 167 -10.73 4.12 5.22
C TYR A 167 -10.18 5.52 5.31
N SER A 168 -9.78 5.93 6.53
CA SER A 168 -9.09 7.20 6.74
C SER A 168 -7.77 6.97 7.43
N TYR A 169 -6.72 7.63 6.96
CA TYR A 169 -5.41 7.62 7.61
C TYR A 169 -4.51 8.75 7.13
N ASN A 170 -3.51 9.05 7.96
CA ASN A 170 -2.36 9.84 7.55
C ASN A 170 -1.27 8.84 7.11
N PRO A 171 -0.69 8.98 5.89
CA PRO A 171 0.34 8.07 5.42
C PRO A 171 1.51 7.99 6.40
N PRO A 172 1.93 6.79 6.85
CA PRO A 172 3.14 6.63 7.64
C PRO A 172 4.37 7.15 6.91
N LYS A 173 5.36 7.65 7.65
CA LYS A 173 6.60 8.14 7.06
C LYS A 173 7.29 7.05 6.25
N ARG A 174 7.32 5.81 6.76
CA ARG A 174 8.00 4.67 6.14
C ARG A 174 7.29 4.22 4.87
N ARG A 175 7.98 4.24 3.71
CA ARG A 175 7.46 3.79 2.42
C ARG A 175 7.01 2.33 2.41
N GLN A 176 7.74 1.45 3.08
CA GLN A 176 7.42 0.02 3.21
C GLN A 176 6.27 -0.29 4.18
N SER A 177 5.58 0.72 4.73
CA SER A 177 4.32 0.47 5.44
C SER A 177 3.30 -0.15 4.48
N TRP A 178 2.57 -1.17 4.92
CA TRP A 178 1.62 -1.89 4.07
C TRP A 178 0.54 -0.98 3.45
N VAL A 179 0.10 0.06 4.17
CA VAL A 179 -0.88 1.02 3.63
C VAL A 179 -0.28 1.86 2.50
N ASN A 180 1.00 2.24 2.61
CA ASN A 180 1.69 2.97 1.55
C ASN A 180 1.91 2.07 0.35
N GLN A 181 2.42 0.85 0.53
CA GLN A 181 2.58 -0.13 -0.55
C GLN A 181 1.28 -0.41 -1.31
N LYS A 182 0.14 -0.37 -0.62
CA LYS A 182 -1.16 -0.69 -1.22
C LYS A 182 -1.86 0.50 -1.87
N TYR A 183 -1.69 1.71 -1.32
CA TYR A 183 -2.51 2.87 -1.71
C TYR A 183 -1.71 4.10 -2.18
N GLU A 184 -0.37 4.07 -2.13
CA GLU A 184 0.50 5.10 -2.72
C GLU A 184 1.00 4.73 -4.12
N THR A 185 0.61 3.58 -4.62
CA THR A 185 0.98 3.05 -5.92
C THR A 185 0.06 3.57 -7.03
N GLN A 186 0.56 3.56 -8.27
CA GLN A 186 -0.25 3.83 -9.47
C GLN A 186 -1.24 2.69 -9.79
N PHE A 187 -1.05 1.51 -9.19
CA PHE A 187 -1.77 0.27 -9.49
C PHE A 187 -2.67 -0.12 -8.32
N LEU A 188 -3.75 0.65 -8.19
CA LEU A 188 -4.71 0.44 -7.12
C LEU A 188 -5.48 -0.88 -7.29
N PRO A 189 -5.87 -1.53 -6.17
CA PRO A 189 -6.74 -2.69 -6.21
C PRO A 189 -8.07 -2.39 -6.91
N GLU A 190 -8.64 -3.37 -7.58
CA GLU A 190 -9.97 -3.25 -8.18
C GLU A 190 -11.02 -2.84 -7.13
N ASN A 191 -12.07 -2.17 -7.59
CA ASN A 191 -13.14 -1.65 -6.73
C ASN A 191 -12.67 -0.74 -5.59
N THR A 192 -11.52 -0.06 -5.77
CA THR A 192 -10.95 0.86 -4.80
C THR A 192 -10.76 2.24 -5.42
N PHE A 193 -11.24 3.25 -4.73
CA PHE A 193 -11.00 4.66 -5.05
C PHE A 193 -10.13 5.26 -3.95
N VAL A 194 -9.03 5.88 -4.32
CA VAL A 194 -8.14 6.58 -3.40
C VAL A 194 -8.26 8.08 -3.61
N HIS A 195 -8.49 8.80 -2.51
CA HIS A 195 -8.55 10.24 -2.46
C HIS A 195 -7.45 10.77 -1.54
N HIS A 196 -6.66 11.69 -2.04
CA HIS A 196 -5.65 12.40 -1.27
C HIS A 196 -6.13 13.83 -1.00
N SER A 197 -6.04 14.28 0.25
CA SER A 197 -6.36 15.65 0.66
C SER A 197 -5.31 16.21 1.61
N THR A 198 -5.14 17.51 1.56
CA THR A 198 -4.20 18.26 2.40
C THR A 198 -4.93 19.35 3.18
N TYR A 199 -4.25 20.02 4.06
CA TYR A 199 -4.82 21.18 4.76
C TYR A 199 -5.27 22.29 3.79
N LEU A 200 -4.69 22.37 2.59
CA LEU A 200 -5.07 23.34 1.55
C LEU A 200 -6.49 23.09 0.99
N ASP A 201 -7.01 21.88 1.15
CA ASP A 201 -8.37 21.52 0.77
C ASP A 201 -9.41 21.89 1.84
N ASN A 202 -8.96 22.38 3.02
CA ASN A 202 -9.82 22.70 4.15
C ASN A 202 -9.91 24.24 4.38
N PRO A 203 -10.98 24.87 3.92
CA PRO A 203 -11.14 26.33 4.06
C PRO A 203 -11.53 26.79 5.46
N PHE A 204 -11.75 25.86 6.42
CA PHE A 204 -12.25 26.15 7.76
C PHE A 204 -11.12 26.22 8.80
N LEU A 205 -9.86 26.20 8.38
CA LEU A 205 -8.71 26.25 9.28
C LEU A 205 -8.50 27.64 9.89
N SER A 206 -7.98 27.66 11.12
CA SER A 206 -7.56 28.90 11.76
C SER A 206 -6.34 29.49 11.05
N LYS A 207 -6.18 30.82 11.16
CA LYS A 207 -4.99 31.50 10.63
C LYS A 207 -3.72 30.99 11.29
N ASP A 208 -3.75 30.74 12.60
CA ASP A 208 -2.60 30.25 13.36
C ASP A 208 -2.13 28.89 12.84
N PHE A 209 -3.06 27.98 12.48
CA PHE A 209 -2.71 26.68 11.87
C PHE A 209 -2.00 26.85 10.53
N ILE A 210 -2.49 27.77 9.69
CA ILE A 210 -1.89 28.06 8.37
C ILE A 210 -0.50 28.68 8.53
N GLU A 211 -0.34 29.60 9.47
CA GLU A 211 0.95 30.23 9.77
C GLU A 211 1.97 29.22 10.28
N GLU A 212 1.57 28.28 11.15
CA GLU A 212 2.44 27.20 11.62
C GLU A 212 2.83 26.24 10.48
N ALA A 213 1.90 25.91 9.58
CA ALA A 213 2.20 25.09 8.41
C ALA A 213 3.23 25.77 7.49
N GLU A 214 3.05 27.07 7.22
CA GLU A 214 4.00 27.86 6.41
C GLU A 214 5.34 28.05 7.13
N HIS A 215 5.34 28.19 8.46
CA HIS A 215 6.58 28.21 9.24
C HIS A 215 7.34 26.88 9.12
N THR A 216 6.64 25.75 9.29
CA THR A 216 7.21 24.41 9.14
C THR A 216 7.75 24.20 7.73
N LYS A 217 7.05 24.67 6.69
CA LYS A 217 7.51 24.62 5.30
C LYS A 217 8.86 25.29 5.10
N ARG A 218 9.06 26.47 5.71
CA ARG A 218 10.32 27.24 5.60
C ARG A 218 11.47 26.64 6.41
N THR A 219 11.17 26.02 7.56
CA THR A 219 12.19 25.54 8.51
C THR A 219 12.52 24.06 8.36
N ASN A 220 11.55 23.26 7.94
CA ASN A 220 11.70 21.81 7.75
C ASN A 220 10.74 21.30 6.68
N GLU A 221 11.15 21.39 5.42
CA GLU A 221 10.34 20.98 4.28
C GLU A 221 9.92 19.50 4.34
N MET A 222 10.80 18.61 4.80
CA MET A 222 10.49 17.19 4.95
C MET A 222 9.35 16.95 5.95
N LYS A 223 9.40 17.62 7.10
CA LYS A 223 8.34 17.56 8.10
C LYS A 223 7.03 18.13 7.53
N TYR A 224 7.10 19.25 6.81
CA TYR A 224 5.95 19.85 6.16
C TYR A 224 5.30 18.90 5.15
N ARG A 225 6.08 18.30 4.26
CA ARG A 225 5.58 17.35 3.26
C ARG A 225 4.91 16.14 3.93
N HIS A 226 5.51 15.61 4.98
CA HIS A 226 4.93 14.48 5.69
C HIS A 226 3.67 14.84 6.49
N GLU A 227 3.76 15.82 7.38
CA GLU A 227 2.68 16.12 8.33
C GLU A 227 1.49 16.87 7.70
N TYR A 228 1.77 17.84 6.84
CA TYR A 228 0.73 18.70 6.27
C TYR A 228 0.27 18.26 4.88
N LEU A 229 1.18 17.76 4.05
CA LEU A 229 0.79 17.25 2.74
C LEU A 229 0.46 15.76 2.75
N GLY A 230 0.84 15.01 3.80
CA GLY A 230 0.54 13.58 3.92
C GLY A 230 1.32 12.72 2.93
N GLU A 231 2.58 13.07 2.68
CA GLU A 231 3.47 12.31 1.81
C GLU A 231 4.28 11.28 2.62
N PRO A 232 4.39 10.03 2.14
CA PRO A 232 5.29 9.03 2.73
C PRO A 232 6.74 9.32 2.27
N ILE A 233 7.44 10.15 3.03
CA ILE A 233 8.75 10.66 2.64
C ILE A 233 9.92 9.67 2.85
N GLY A 234 9.70 8.58 3.58
CA GLY A 234 10.75 7.61 3.89
C GLY A 234 11.93 8.23 4.62
N SER A 235 13.14 7.91 4.16
CA SER A 235 14.40 8.55 4.59
C SER A 235 14.57 9.96 3.99
N GLY A 236 13.73 10.31 3.01
CA GLY A 236 13.81 11.56 2.24
C GLY A 236 14.64 11.47 0.98
N VAL A 237 15.25 10.33 0.72
CA VAL A 237 15.99 10.02 -0.50
C VAL A 237 15.30 8.89 -1.23
N VAL A 238 15.13 9.00 -2.54
CA VAL A 238 14.55 7.93 -3.37
C VAL A 238 15.70 7.05 -3.85
N PRO A 239 15.71 5.73 -3.52
CA PRO A 239 16.79 4.85 -3.93
C PRO A 239 16.92 4.68 -5.45
N PHE A 240 15.80 4.63 -6.17
CA PHE A 240 15.75 4.48 -7.61
C PHE A 240 14.82 5.54 -8.20
N ASP A 241 15.36 6.63 -8.72
CA ASP A 241 14.61 7.69 -9.40
C ASP A 241 14.35 7.36 -10.89
N ASN A 242 14.99 6.31 -11.40
CA ASN A 242 14.93 5.82 -12.77
C ASN A 242 13.85 4.75 -13.01
N LEU A 243 12.90 4.53 -12.06
CA LEU A 243 11.81 3.59 -12.22
C LEU A 243 10.76 4.09 -13.24
N VAL A 244 10.39 3.24 -14.18
CA VAL A 244 9.35 3.50 -15.17
C VAL A 244 8.28 2.41 -15.09
N PHE A 245 7.13 2.74 -14.51
CA PHE A 245 5.98 1.83 -14.45
C PHE A 245 5.11 2.01 -15.70
N ARG A 246 4.99 0.96 -16.52
CA ARG A 246 4.13 0.94 -17.69
C ARG A 246 3.78 -0.47 -18.12
N THR A 247 2.77 -0.61 -18.94
CA THR A 247 2.48 -1.89 -19.61
C THR A 247 3.59 -2.22 -20.62
N ILE A 248 4.08 -3.45 -20.57
CA ILE A 248 4.97 -4.05 -21.57
C ILE A 248 4.11 -4.91 -22.50
N THR A 249 4.06 -4.52 -23.79
CA THR A 249 3.21 -5.21 -24.76
C THR A 249 3.79 -6.57 -25.17
N ASP A 250 2.95 -7.47 -25.66
CA ASP A 250 3.40 -8.78 -26.15
C ASP A 250 4.33 -8.66 -27.37
N ASP A 251 4.18 -7.61 -28.16
CA ASP A 251 5.08 -7.36 -29.30
C ASP A 251 6.46 -6.85 -28.86
N GLU A 252 6.56 -6.10 -27.75
CA GLU A 252 7.85 -5.79 -27.12
C GLU A 252 8.50 -7.06 -26.57
N MET A 253 7.72 -7.89 -25.88
CA MET A 253 8.19 -9.15 -25.30
C MET A 253 8.82 -10.10 -26.34
N LYS A 254 8.25 -10.18 -27.54
CA LYS A 254 8.79 -11.00 -28.65
C LYS A 254 10.18 -10.55 -29.14
N ARG A 255 10.57 -9.31 -28.86
CA ARG A 255 11.85 -8.72 -29.25
C ARG A 255 12.94 -8.84 -28.18
N PHE A 256 12.56 -9.32 -26.99
CA PHE A 256 13.48 -9.43 -25.88
C PHE A 256 14.34 -10.70 -26.02
N ASP A 257 15.62 -10.51 -26.28
CA ASP A 257 16.60 -11.59 -26.60
C ASP A 257 17.78 -11.66 -25.62
N ASN A 258 18.07 -10.56 -24.90
CA ASN A 258 19.20 -10.48 -23.98
C ASN A 258 18.72 -10.68 -22.53
N ILE A 259 18.51 -11.93 -22.17
CA ILE A 259 17.86 -12.33 -20.91
C ILE A 259 18.84 -12.42 -19.75
N ARG A 260 18.39 -11.98 -18.57
CA ARG A 260 19.06 -12.13 -17.28
C ARG A 260 18.09 -12.72 -16.28
N GLN A 261 18.56 -13.69 -15.50
CA GLN A 261 17.74 -14.38 -14.51
C GLN A 261 18.49 -14.47 -13.20
N GLY A 262 17.79 -14.18 -12.09
CA GLY A 262 18.36 -14.25 -10.76
C GLY A 262 17.44 -14.90 -9.75
N ILE A 263 18.03 -15.47 -8.70
CA ILE A 263 17.32 -16.06 -7.56
C ILE A 263 17.88 -15.48 -6.27
N ASP A 264 16.98 -15.04 -5.41
CA ASP A 264 17.22 -14.83 -4.00
C ASP A 264 16.46 -15.89 -3.21
N TRP A 265 17.18 -16.57 -2.29
CA TRP A 265 16.62 -17.69 -1.54
C TRP A 265 15.82 -17.18 -0.36
N GLY A 266 14.64 -17.74 -0.14
CA GLY A 266 13.84 -17.53 1.04
C GLY A 266 12.96 -18.74 1.33
N TYR A 267 12.80 -19.02 2.61
CA TYR A 267 11.90 -20.03 3.13
C TYR A 267 11.39 -19.59 4.51
N GLY A 268 10.22 -19.96 4.89
CA GLY A 268 9.66 -19.56 6.19
C GLY A 268 8.92 -18.24 6.11
N VAL A 269 9.49 -17.15 6.62
CA VAL A 269 8.90 -15.80 6.57
C VAL A 269 9.41 -15.01 5.37
N ASP A 270 10.63 -15.29 4.91
CA ASP A 270 11.21 -14.65 3.75
C ASP A 270 10.81 -15.40 2.48
N PRO A 271 10.37 -14.68 1.43
CA PRO A 271 9.96 -15.30 0.18
C PRO A 271 11.15 -15.76 -0.66
N PHE A 272 10.96 -16.86 -1.38
CA PHE A 272 11.77 -17.17 -2.55
C PHE A 272 11.44 -16.17 -3.66
N ALA A 273 12.46 -15.58 -4.27
CA ALA A 273 12.31 -14.65 -5.40
C ALA A 273 13.15 -15.09 -6.59
N PHE A 274 12.49 -15.41 -7.69
CA PHE A 274 13.12 -15.56 -9.03
C PHE A 274 12.66 -14.40 -9.88
N VAL A 275 13.60 -13.75 -10.58
CA VAL A 275 13.34 -12.62 -11.48
C VAL A 275 13.89 -12.89 -12.88
N ARG A 276 13.15 -12.43 -13.89
CA ARG A 276 13.55 -12.53 -15.30
C ARG A 276 13.47 -11.16 -15.95
N TRP A 277 14.60 -10.72 -16.53
CA TRP A 277 14.79 -9.42 -17.13
C TRP A 277 15.28 -9.50 -18.56
N HIS A 278 14.92 -8.52 -19.40
CA HIS A 278 15.63 -8.20 -20.63
C HIS A 278 16.55 -6.99 -20.38
N TYR A 279 17.74 -7.01 -20.96
CA TYR A 279 18.71 -5.92 -20.87
C TYR A 279 19.00 -5.28 -22.22
N ASP A 280 18.52 -4.08 -22.46
CA ASP A 280 19.00 -3.22 -23.56
C ASP A 280 20.32 -2.56 -23.13
N LYS A 281 21.44 -3.22 -23.50
CA LYS A 281 22.79 -2.73 -23.15
C LYS A 281 23.13 -1.39 -23.78
N THR A 282 22.60 -1.12 -24.98
CA THR A 282 22.87 0.10 -25.71
C THR A 282 22.26 1.32 -25.04
N ARG A 283 21.03 1.18 -24.59
CA ARG A 283 20.29 2.23 -23.89
C ARG A 283 20.44 2.18 -22.37
N ARG A 284 21.09 1.15 -21.84
CA ARG A 284 21.19 0.88 -20.41
C ARG A 284 19.82 0.82 -19.73
N ILE A 285 18.87 0.11 -20.34
CA ILE A 285 17.52 -0.07 -19.83
C ILE A 285 17.29 -1.55 -19.52
N ILE A 286 16.70 -1.85 -18.37
CA ILE A 286 16.23 -3.20 -18.03
C ILE A 286 14.70 -3.25 -18.01
N TYR A 287 14.14 -4.38 -18.46
CA TYR A 287 12.70 -4.61 -18.55
C TYR A 287 12.33 -5.85 -17.74
N ALA A 288 11.47 -5.70 -16.74
CA ALA A 288 10.95 -6.83 -15.97
C ALA A 288 10.00 -7.68 -16.83
N ILE A 289 10.39 -8.93 -17.10
CA ILE A 289 9.63 -9.83 -17.97
C ILE A 289 8.67 -10.69 -17.16
N ASP A 290 9.18 -11.33 -16.09
CA ASP A 290 8.42 -12.29 -15.29
C ASP A 290 9.08 -12.48 -13.92
N GLU A 291 8.30 -13.03 -12.98
CA GLU A 291 8.76 -13.35 -11.63
C GLU A 291 8.14 -14.67 -11.14
N ILE A 292 8.82 -15.33 -10.21
CA ILE A 292 8.25 -16.38 -9.35
C ILE A 292 8.56 -15.97 -7.92
N TYR A 293 7.52 -15.75 -7.14
CA TYR A 293 7.63 -15.23 -5.80
C TYR A 293 6.72 -16.00 -4.85
N GLY A 294 7.22 -16.38 -3.69
CA GLY A 294 6.38 -17.08 -2.72
C GLY A 294 7.07 -17.44 -1.42
N VAL A 295 6.31 -17.34 -0.34
CA VAL A 295 6.69 -17.81 1.00
C VAL A 295 6.47 -19.32 1.07
N LYS A 296 7.37 -20.06 1.73
CA LYS A 296 7.33 -21.54 1.86
C LYS A 296 7.36 -22.27 0.51
N LEU A 297 7.93 -21.70 -0.50
CA LEU A 297 8.13 -22.34 -1.79
C LEU A 297 9.41 -23.21 -1.72
N SER A 298 9.26 -24.52 -1.84
CA SER A 298 10.40 -25.45 -1.86
C SER A 298 11.20 -25.33 -3.13
N ASN A 299 12.49 -25.74 -3.10
CA ASN A 299 13.37 -25.76 -4.27
C ASN A 299 12.75 -26.57 -5.42
N ARG A 300 12.11 -27.69 -5.11
CA ARG A 300 11.42 -28.52 -6.10
C ARG A 300 10.27 -27.78 -6.77
N GLU A 301 9.38 -27.15 -6.00
CA GLU A 301 8.25 -26.41 -6.56
C GLU A 301 8.70 -25.18 -7.37
N ALA A 302 9.74 -24.49 -6.90
CA ALA A 302 10.35 -23.40 -7.63
C ALA A 302 10.92 -23.87 -8.98
N ALA A 303 11.66 -24.99 -8.99
CA ALA A 303 12.20 -25.58 -10.20
C ALA A 303 11.11 -26.04 -11.18
N GLU A 304 10.01 -26.63 -10.68
CA GLU A 304 8.86 -27.01 -11.51
C GLU A 304 8.23 -25.77 -12.19
N LYS A 305 8.06 -24.67 -11.47
CA LYS A 305 7.56 -23.41 -12.03
C LYS A 305 8.50 -22.81 -13.07
N ILE A 306 9.82 -22.83 -12.82
CA ILE A 306 10.84 -22.36 -13.75
C ILE A 306 10.82 -23.21 -15.03
N LYS A 307 10.75 -24.54 -14.91
CA LYS A 307 10.68 -25.48 -16.04
C LYS A 307 9.39 -25.34 -16.84
N ALA A 308 8.25 -25.17 -16.19
CA ALA A 308 6.96 -24.99 -16.85
C ALA A 308 6.94 -23.79 -17.80
N LYS A 309 7.78 -22.78 -17.52
CA LYS A 309 7.97 -21.60 -18.37
C LYS A 309 9.18 -21.70 -19.32
N ASN A 310 9.88 -22.84 -19.35
CA ASN A 310 11.11 -23.10 -20.12
C ASN A 310 12.30 -22.18 -19.76
N TYR A 311 12.28 -21.53 -18.58
CA TYR A 311 13.34 -20.59 -18.16
C TYR A 311 14.64 -21.28 -17.72
N HIS A 312 14.60 -22.59 -17.43
CA HIS A 312 15.78 -23.43 -17.13
C HIS A 312 16.77 -23.59 -18.29
N LEU A 313 16.36 -23.25 -19.52
CA LEU A 313 17.21 -23.33 -20.70
C LEU A 313 18.26 -22.22 -20.77
N GLU A 314 18.09 -21.17 -19.99
CA GLU A 314 19.01 -20.03 -19.96
C GLU A 314 19.75 -19.95 -18.61
N PRO A 315 20.87 -19.20 -18.53
CA PRO A 315 21.62 -19.05 -17.28
C PRO A 315 20.80 -18.44 -16.17
N ILE A 316 20.91 -18.97 -14.94
CA ILE A 316 20.31 -18.43 -13.73
C ILE A 316 21.42 -18.21 -12.71
N ILE A 317 21.50 -17.01 -12.15
CA ILE A 317 22.45 -16.67 -11.11
C ILE A 317 21.70 -16.61 -9.79
N ALA A 318 22.05 -17.49 -8.85
CA ALA A 318 21.41 -17.55 -7.55
C ALA A 318 22.30 -17.02 -6.44
N ASP A 319 21.72 -16.56 -5.36
CA ASP A 319 22.49 -16.24 -4.17
C ASP A 319 23.39 -17.41 -3.77
N SER A 320 24.67 -17.13 -3.57
CA SER A 320 25.68 -18.13 -3.17
C SER A 320 25.74 -18.41 -1.67
N ALA A 321 24.92 -17.76 -0.85
CA ALA A 321 24.83 -18.07 0.58
C ALA A 321 24.30 -19.47 0.84
N GLU A 322 23.50 -20.03 -0.11
CA GLU A 322 22.96 -21.38 -0.05
C GLU A 322 23.50 -22.32 -1.16
N PRO A 323 24.76 -22.75 -1.10
CA PRO A 323 25.35 -23.56 -2.14
C PRO A 323 24.67 -24.95 -2.28
N LYS A 324 24.06 -25.45 -1.21
CA LYS A 324 23.27 -26.69 -1.23
C LYS A 324 22.03 -26.56 -2.11
N SER A 325 21.31 -25.45 -2.00
CA SER A 325 20.12 -25.16 -2.82
C SER A 325 20.46 -25.04 -4.30
N VAL A 326 21.60 -24.40 -4.62
CA VAL A 326 22.12 -24.34 -6.01
C VAL A 326 22.42 -25.74 -6.54
N ASP A 327 23.07 -26.59 -5.75
CA ASP A 327 23.46 -27.95 -6.13
C ASP A 327 22.23 -28.85 -6.29
N GLU A 328 21.28 -28.79 -5.38
CA GLU A 328 19.99 -29.48 -5.44
C GLU A 328 19.18 -29.11 -6.70
N MET A 329 18.99 -27.80 -6.95
CA MET A 329 18.31 -27.32 -8.16
C MET A 329 18.95 -27.86 -9.44
N LYS A 330 20.30 -27.91 -9.48
CA LYS A 330 21.05 -28.37 -10.61
C LYS A 330 20.98 -29.87 -10.82
N LYS A 331 21.22 -30.66 -9.76
CA LYS A 331 21.40 -32.12 -9.84
C LYS A 331 20.08 -32.89 -9.73
N GLU A 332 19.18 -32.43 -8.89
CA GLU A 332 17.96 -33.14 -8.54
C GLU A 332 16.73 -32.61 -9.26
N HIS A 333 16.66 -31.28 -9.51
CA HIS A 333 15.47 -30.64 -10.06
C HIS A 333 15.58 -30.20 -11.51
N GLY A 334 16.71 -30.46 -12.17
CA GLY A 334 16.85 -30.28 -13.61
C GLY A 334 16.98 -28.84 -14.08
N ILE A 335 17.69 -27.98 -13.30
CA ILE A 335 18.06 -26.62 -13.68
C ILE A 335 19.58 -26.59 -14.00
N PRO A 336 20.04 -27.09 -15.17
CA PRO A 336 21.46 -27.36 -15.41
C PRO A 336 22.32 -26.10 -15.49
N ARG A 337 21.73 -24.96 -15.83
CA ARG A 337 22.44 -23.69 -16.05
C ARG A 337 22.41 -22.75 -14.85
N ILE A 338 22.00 -23.23 -13.66
CA ILE A 338 22.07 -22.46 -12.40
C ILE A 338 23.51 -22.43 -11.88
N LYS A 339 23.95 -21.30 -11.38
CA LYS A 339 25.23 -21.10 -10.68
C LYS A 339 25.07 -20.09 -9.54
N GLY A 340 25.89 -20.21 -8.50
CA GLY A 340 25.97 -19.23 -7.43
C GLY A 340 26.62 -17.93 -7.89
N ALA A 341 26.16 -16.82 -7.33
CA ALA A 341 26.69 -15.49 -7.56
C ALA A 341 28.13 -15.34 -7.01
N LYS A 342 28.94 -14.50 -7.63
CA LYS A 342 30.31 -14.20 -7.20
C LYS A 342 30.28 -13.05 -6.20
N LYS A 343 30.02 -13.36 -4.93
CA LYS A 343 30.03 -12.35 -3.87
C LYS A 343 31.45 -11.87 -3.55
N GLY A 344 31.59 -10.59 -3.25
CA GLY A 344 32.84 -10.00 -2.76
C GLY A 344 32.56 -8.76 -1.91
N PRO A 345 33.55 -8.25 -1.18
CA PRO A 345 33.39 -7.03 -0.37
C PRO A 345 32.80 -5.88 -1.22
N GLY A 346 31.77 -5.20 -0.70
CA GLY A 346 31.10 -4.07 -1.37
C GLY A 346 30.26 -4.47 -2.59
N SER A 347 29.94 -5.76 -2.80
CA SER A 347 29.14 -6.20 -3.95
C SER A 347 27.67 -5.76 -3.86
N VAL A 348 27.15 -5.55 -2.66
CA VAL A 348 25.78 -5.08 -2.44
C VAL A 348 25.68 -3.63 -2.88
N GLU A 349 26.49 -2.75 -2.27
CA GLU A 349 26.48 -1.31 -2.55
C GLU A 349 26.81 -1.02 -4.02
N TYR A 350 27.72 -1.80 -4.60
CA TYR A 350 28.08 -1.68 -6.01
C TYR A 350 26.91 -2.07 -6.93
N GLY A 351 26.20 -3.14 -6.58
CA GLY A 351 25.02 -3.59 -7.34
C GLY A 351 23.84 -2.62 -7.23
N GLU A 352 23.59 -2.09 -6.03
CA GLU A 352 22.58 -1.06 -5.80
C GLU A 352 22.88 0.20 -6.65
N LYS A 353 24.12 0.66 -6.59
CA LYS A 353 24.57 1.82 -7.38
C LYS A 353 24.47 1.56 -8.90
N TRP A 354 24.79 0.33 -9.36
CA TRP A 354 24.68 0.01 -10.77
C TRP A 354 23.22 0.06 -11.26
N LEU A 355 22.26 -0.38 -10.44
CA LEU A 355 20.83 -0.28 -10.76
C LEU A 355 20.37 1.19 -10.79
N ASP A 356 20.85 2.00 -9.87
CA ASP A 356 20.56 3.44 -9.80
C ASP A 356 21.17 4.20 -11.00
N ASP A 357 22.34 3.78 -11.46
CA ASP A 357 23.04 4.35 -12.64
C ASP A 357 22.42 3.95 -13.99
N LEU A 358 21.40 3.08 -14.06
CA LEU A 358 20.72 2.73 -15.31
C LEU A 358 19.89 3.93 -15.83
N GLU A 359 19.70 3.98 -17.15
CA GLU A 359 18.83 5.00 -17.78
C GLU A 359 17.35 4.80 -17.35
N ALA A 360 16.90 3.54 -17.30
CA ALA A 360 15.58 3.20 -16.78
C ALA A 360 15.48 1.74 -16.31
N ILE A 361 14.65 1.53 -15.31
CA ILE A 361 14.17 0.22 -14.85
C ILE A 361 12.68 0.16 -15.18
N VAL A 362 12.32 -0.55 -16.24
CA VAL A 362 10.93 -0.62 -16.75
C VAL A 362 10.23 -1.82 -16.14
N ILE A 363 9.14 -1.57 -15.44
CA ILE A 363 8.37 -2.59 -14.73
C ILE A 363 6.91 -2.51 -15.16
N ASP A 364 6.32 -3.66 -15.51
CA ASP A 364 4.88 -3.81 -15.68
C ASP A 364 4.28 -4.46 -14.43
N PRO A 365 3.59 -3.71 -13.56
CA PRO A 365 3.07 -4.24 -12.29
C PRO A 365 1.99 -5.31 -12.45
N LYS A 366 1.39 -5.46 -13.62
CA LYS A 366 0.47 -6.56 -13.90
C LYS A 366 1.22 -7.87 -14.15
N ARG A 367 2.41 -7.81 -14.74
CA ARG A 367 3.26 -8.98 -15.02
C ARG A 367 4.15 -9.34 -13.84
N THR A 368 4.70 -8.34 -13.17
CA THR A 368 5.70 -8.48 -12.10
C THR A 368 5.32 -7.63 -10.88
N PRO A 369 4.20 -7.99 -10.20
CA PRO A 369 3.68 -7.20 -9.09
C PRO A 369 4.61 -7.13 -7.87
N ASN A 370 5.41 -8.18 -7.61
CA ASN A 370 6.32 -8.19 -6.47
C ASN A 370 7.58 -7.37 -6.76
N ILE A 371 8.14 -7.46 -7.98
CA ILE A 371 9.22 -6.57 -8.43
C ILE A 371 8.74 -5.11 -8.31
N ALA A 372 7.55 -4.79 -8.84
CA ALA A 372 7.01 -3.44 -8.77
C ALA A 372 6.91 -2.95 -7.34
N ARG A 373 6.32 -3.75 -6.44
CA ARG A 373 6.13 -3.40 -5.03
C ARG A 373 7.44 -3.14 -4.30
N GLU A 374 8.43 -4.03 -4.46
CA GLU A 374 9.70 -3.91 -3.75
C GLU A 374 10.53 -2.73 -4.26
N PHE A 375 10.66 -2.56 -5.58
CA PHE A 375 11.39 -1.42 -6.16
C PHE A 375 10.72 -0.07 -5.84
N GLU A 376 9.39 0.02 -5.86
CA GLU A 376 8.66 1.25 -5.55
C GLU A 376 8.78 1.65 -4.07
N SER A 377 8.80 0.65 -3.16
CA SER A 377 8.71 0.89 -1.73
C SER A 377 10.03 0.84 -0.97
N ILE A 378 11.12 0.38 -1.58
CA ILE A 378 12.43 0.30 -0.93
C ILE A 378 12.90 1.67 -0.45
N ASP A 379 13.63 1.68 0.66
CA ASP A 379 14.19 2.89 1.22
C ASP A 379 15.62 2.65 1.68
N TYR A 380 16.35 3.72 1.99
CA TYR A 380 17.65 3.61 2.62
C TYR A 380 17.51 3.35 4.13
N GLN A 381 18.45 2.59 4.69
CA GLN A 381 18.60 2.50 6.14
C GLN A 381 18.89 3.89 6.71
N VAL A 382 18.40 4.13 7.93
CA VAL A 382 18.68 5.38 8.64
C VAL A 382 19.56 5.10 9.88
N ASP A 383 20.35 6.08 10.28
CA ASP A 383 21.07 6.06 11.54
C ASP A 383 20.15 6.39 12.73
N ALA A 384 20.72 6.46 13.95
CA ALA A 384 19.97 6.80 15.17
C ALA A 384 19.36 8.22 15.13
N ASP A 385 19.94 9.12 14.35
CA ASP A 385 19.49 10.50 14.18
C ASP A 385 18.50 10.66 13.02
N GLY A 386 18.23 9.55 12.27
CA GLY A 386 17.30 9.52 11.14
C GLY A 386 17.90 9.93 9.80
N ASN A 387 19.23 10.06 9.68
CA ASN A 387 19.90 10.34 8.43
C ASN A 387 20.04 9.08 7.58
N PRO A 388 19.83 9.15 6.24
CA PRO A 388 19.98 8.01 5.36
C PRO A 388 21.42 7.52 5.29
N LYS A 389 21.62 6.21 5.40
CA LYS A 389 22.88 5.51 5.13
C LYS A 389 22.95 5.11 3.66
N PRO A 390 24.13 5.01 3.07
CA PRO A 390 24.29 4.56 1.68
C PRO A 390 24.12 3.03 1.56
N LYS A 391 23.01 2.50 2.08
CA LYS A 391 22.65 1.08 2.05
C LYS A 391 21.14 0.97 2.11
N LEU A 392 20.54 0.17 1.22
CA LEU A 392 19.11 -0.10 1.22
C LEU A 392 18.65 -0.86 2.48
N GLU A 393 17.38 -0.75 2.82
CA GLU A 393 16.77 -1.56 3.87
C GLU A 393 16.87 -3.06 3.51
N ASP A 394 17.23 -3.87 4.50
CA ASP A 394 17.40 -5.32 4.39
C ASP A 394 16.09 -6.07 4.67
N LYS A 395 15.00 -5.52 4.16
CA LYS A 395 13.66 -6.08 4.32
C LYS A 395 12.79 -5.75 3.11
N ASN A 396 12.08 -6.75 2.60
CA ASN A 396 11.28 -6.62 1.37
C ASN A 396 12.12 -6.14 0.17
N ASN A 397 13.32 -6.69 0.00
CA ASN A 397 14.29 -6.39 -1.07
C ASN A 397 14.67 -7.63 -1.90
N HIS A 398 13.93 -8.74 -1.75
CA HIS A 398 14.25 -10.03 -2.33
C HIS A 398 14.35 -10.02 -3.87
N THR A 399 13.43 -9.31 -4.52
CA THR A 399 13.47 -9.15 -5.99
C THR A 399 14.59 -8.21 -6.42
N ILE A 400 14.99 -7.26 -5.58
CA ILE A 400 16.13 -6.35 -5.82
C ILE A 400 17.42 -7.15 -5.71
N ASP A 401 17.56 -7.98 -4.70
CA ASP A 401 18.73 -8.85 -4.53
C ASP A 401 18.82 -9.89 -5.64
N ALA A 402 17.72 -10.55 -5.99
CA ALA A 402 17.68 -11.44 -7.15
C ALA A 402 18.05 -10.72 -8.46
N THR A 403 17.63 -9.45 -8.62
CA THR A 403 18.01 -8.62 -9.78
C THR A 403 19.51 -8.32 -9.79
N ARG A 404 20.10 -7.96 -8.64
CA ARG A 404 21.56 -7.76 -8.54
C ARG A 404 22.33 -9.02 -8.94
N TYR A 405 21.88 -10.21 -8.50
CA TYR A 405 22.50 -11.46 -8.93
C TYR A 405 22.33 -11.68 -10.44
N ALA A 406 21.13 -11.46 -10.98
CA ALA A 406 20.88 -11.62 -12.41
C ALA A 406 21.87 -10.83 -13.31
N PHE A 407 22.29 -9.66 -12.86
CA PHE A 407 23.16 -8.73 -13.60
C PHE A 407 24.62 -8.73 -13.15
N GLU A 408 25.07 -9.64 -12.29
CA GLU A 408 26.44 -9.60 -11.74
C GLU A 408 27.54 -9.62 -12.82
N ASP A 409 27.33 -10.35 -13.92
CA ASP A 409 28.28 -10.44 -15.04
C ASP A 409 28.30 -9.16 -15.91
N ASP A 410 27.24 -8.32 -15.84
CA ASP A 410 27.15 -7.02 -16.53
C ASP A 410 27.70 -5.87 -15.70
N MET A 411 27.79 -6.05 -14.38
CA MET A 411 28.38 -5.13 -13.41
C MET A 411 29.90 -5.24 -13.47
N LYS A 412 30.56 -4.55 -14.41
CA LYS A 412 32.03 -4.56 -14.50
C LYS A 412 32.63 -3.81 -13.31
N ARG A 413 33.34 -4.52 -12.44
CA ARG A 413 34.25 -3.86 -11.49
C ARG A 413 35.41 -3.26 -12.28
N PRO A 414 35.87 -2.03 -11.97
CA PRO A 414 37.11 -1.53 -12.53
C PRO A 414 38.23 -2.51 -12.12
N SER A 415 38.79 -3.24 -13.09
CA SER A 415 39.97 -4.05 -12.86
C SER A 415 41.16 -3.09 -12.75
N VAL A 416 41.71 -2.93 -11.58
CA VAL A 416 43.02 -2.32 -11.40
C VAL A 416 44.03 -3.34 -11.92
N SER A 417 44.43 -3.24 -13.18
CA SER A 417 45.60 -3.92 -13.69
C SER A 417 46.82 -3.19 -13.15
N ILE A 418 47.45 -3.74 -12.11
CA ILE A 418 48.81 -3.36 -11.74
C ILE A 418 49.70 -3.90 -12.87
N LEU A 419 50.08 -3.00 -13.77
CA LEU A 419 51.19 -3.29 -14.69
C LEU A 419 52.42 -3.52 -13.85
N LYS A 420 52.93 -4.76 -13.83
CA LYS A 420 54.24 -5.10 -13.27
C LYS A 420 55.32 -4.66 -14.24
#